data_77828ae4d66f08cd0bbc768a7be09680
#
_entry.id   77828ae4d66f08cd0bbc768a7be09680
#
_cell.length_a   1.000
_cell.length_b   1.000
_cell.length_c   1.000
_cell.angle_alpha   90.00
_cell.angle_beta   90.00
_cell.angle_gamma   90.00
#
_symmetry.space_group_name_H-M   'P 1'
#
loop_
_entity.id
_entity.type
_entity.pdbx_description
1 polymer ?
#
loop_
_entity_poly.entity_id
_entity_poly.type
_entity_poly.pdbx_seq_one_letter_code
_entity_poly.pdbx_strand_id
1 'polypeptide(L)'
;MAAANDLRKGMAIKYNGNTAIVLEVHHRTPGNLRAFVQAIIRYINTGKSADVRFGSTDKVELVDINRAILEFSYKDHNGFHFMDPETYETVTLHDNLLGDAKDFLVENLPVQVLYAEGKAVQVELPASVSLKVIESAEGVRGDTASNVTKPAKLETGKTINVPLFIKEGETIKIDTRTGAYMGRA
;
A
#
# COMPACT_ATOMS: atom_id res chain seq x y z
N MET A 1 18.32 -1.13 -19.10
CA MET A 1 18.16 0.35 -19.13
C MET A 1 16.88 0.67 -19.88
N ALA A 2 16.04 1.56 -19.34
CA ALA A 2 14.83 2.07 -19.99
C ALA A 2 14.94 3.59 -20.18
N ALA A 3 14.10 4.17 -21.04
CA ALA A 3 13.98 5.61 -21.08
C ALA A 3 13.16 6.12 -19.88
N ALA A 4 13.47 7.30 -19.36
CA ALA A 4 12.72 7.88 -18.24
C ALA A 4 11.20 7.98 -18.54
N ASN A 5 10.85 8.12 -19.81
CA ASN A 5 9.46 8.13 -20.26
C ASN A 5 8.72 6.79 -20.08
N ASP A 6 9.45 5.70 -19.92
CA ASP A 6 8.89 4.36 -19.71
C ASP A 6 8.73 4.00 -18.23
N LEU A 7 9.16 4.87 -17.33
CA LEU A 7 9.03 4.66 -15.88
C LEU A 7 7.55 4.53 -15.48
N ARG A 8 7.30 3.61 -14.57
CA ARG A 8 5.97 3.35 -13.97
C ARG A 8 6.12 3.19 -12.46
N LYS A 9 5.05 3.50 -11.76
CA LYS A 9 4.93 3.18 -10.33
C LYS A 9 5.22 1.70 -10.07
N GLY A 10 5.99 1.42 -9.02
CA GLY A 10 6.38 0.07 -8.62
C GLY A 10 7.64 -0.46 -9.31
N MET A 11 8.23 0.26 -10.25
CA MET A 11 9.53 -0.11 -10.82
C MET A 11 10.66 0.20 -9.83
N ALA A 12 11.72 -0.64 -9.82
CA ALA A 12 12.95 -0.33 -9.13
C ALA A 12 13.99 0.19 -10.11
N ILE A 13 14.71 1.22 -9.69
CA ILE A 13 15.74 1.90 -10.48
C ILE A 13 17.00 2.12 -9.68
N LYS A 14 18.15 2.22 -10.36
CA LYS A 14 19.38 2.79 -9.80
C LYS A 14 19.34 4.31 -9.98
N TYR A 15 19.45 5.03 -8.88
CA TYR A 15 19.56 6.49 -8.88
C TYR A 15 20.67 6.92 -7.91
N ASN A 16 21.66 7.67 -8.45
CA ASN A 16 22.84 8.10 -7.69
C ASN A 16 23.53 6.93 -6.93
N GLY A 17 23.67 5.77 -7.58
CA GLY A 17 24.32 4.59 -7.01
C GLY A 17 23.48 3.81 -5.98
N ASN A 18 22.26 4.26 -5.70
CA ASN A 18 21.34 3.61 -4.77
C ASN A 18 20.14 3.01 -5.51
N THR A 19 19.62 1.91 -5.00
CA THR A 19 18.36 1.35 -5.50
C THR A 19 17.19 2.05 -4.85
N ALA A 20 16.21 2.43 -5.67
CA ALA A 20 15.01 3.12 -5.24
C ALA A 20 13.76 2.57 -5.95
N ILE A 21 12.63 2.56 -5.26
CA ILE A 21 11.31 2.25 -5.82
C ILE A 21 10.66 3.52 -6.31
N VAL A 22 10.07 3.47 -7.49
CA VAL A 22 9.26 4.54 -8.07
C VAL A 22 7.87 4.49 -7.44
N LEU A 23 7.52 5.52 -6.68
CA LEU A 23 6.22 5.65 -6.01
C LEU A 23 5.18 6.31 -6.91
N GLU A 24 5.60 7.37 -7.62
CA GLU A 24 4.74 8.14 -8.52
C GLU A 24 5.54 8.62 -9.74
N VAL A 25 4.84 8.81 -10.86
CA VAL A 25 5.43 9.33 -12.11
C VAL A 25 4.47 10.33 -12.73
N HIS A 26 4.97 11.50 -13.07
CA HIS A 26 4.25 12.55 -13.76
C HIS A 26 5.00 12.94 -15.03
N HIS A 27 4.37 12.74 -16.18
CA HIS A 27 4.89 13.21 -17.48
C HIS A 27 4.46 14.66 -17.68
N ARG A 28 5.42 15.53 -17.91
CA ARG A 28 5.20 16.97 -18.12
C ARG A 28 5.69 17.37 -19.50
N THR A 29 4.77 17.90 -20.31
CA THR A 29 5.07 18.41 -21.65
C THR A 29 4.66 19.88 -21.69
N PRO A 30 5.48 20.81 -21.18
CA PRO A 30 5.19 22.23 -21.29
C PRO A 30 5.31 22.69 -22.75
N GLY A 31 4.38 23.52 -23.20
CA GLY A 31 4.15 23.85 -24.62
C GLY A 31 5.37 24.32 -25.43
N ASN A 32 6.35 25.03 -24.79
CA ASN A 32 7.56 25.54 -25.45
C ASN A 32 8.88 25.03 -24.86
N LEU A 33 8.85 24.01 -23.99
CA LEU A 33 10.03 23.44 -23.34
C LEU A 33 10.12 21.94 -23.61
N ARG A 34 11.32 21.38 -23.42
CA ARG A 34 11.52 19.93 -23.53
C ARG A 34 10.68 19.19 -22.51
N ALA A 35 10.04 18.10 -22.95
CA ALA A 35 9.33 17.19 -22.07
C ALA A 35 10.26 16.61 -20.99
N PHE A 36 9.73 16.42 -19.79
CA PHE A 36 10.45 15.83 -18.68
C PHE A 36 9.54 14.90 -17.87
N VAL A 37 10.15 13.99 -17.13
CA VAL A 37 9.49 13.07 -16.22
C VAL A 37 9.86 13.46 -14.81
N GLN A 38 8.85 13.73 -13.98
CA GLN A 38 8.99 13.94 -12.55
C GLN A 38 8.56 12.67 -11.84
N ALA A 39 9.43 12.12 -11.01
CA ALA A 39 9.15 10.89 -10.27
C ALA A 39 9.41 11.06 -8.78
N ILE A 40 8.50 10.58 -7.95
CA ILE A 40 8.75 10.41 -6.53
C ILE A 40 9.33 9.01 -6.35
N ILE A 41 10.52 8.94 -5.82
CA ILE A 41 11.23 7.68 -5.57
C ILE A 41 11.48 7.51 -4.07
N ARG A 42 11.57 6.25 -3.60
CA ARG A 42 11.95 5.91 -2.23
C ARG A 42 13.17 4.99 -2.25
N TYR A 43 14.25 5.41 -1.62
CA TYR A 43 15.46 4.61 -1.48
C TYR A 43 15.22 3.41 -0.58
N ILE A 44 15.60 2.20 -1.04
CA ILE A 44 15.36 0.96 -0.31
C ILE A 44 16.25 0.79 0.93
N ASN A 45 17.42 1.41 0.94
CA ASN A 45 18.39 1.32 2.03
C ASN A 45 18.12 2.30 3.17
N THR A 46 17.49 3.46 2.90
CA THR A 46 17.25 4.51 3.89
C THR A 46 15.77 4.74 4.18
N GLY A 47 14.86 4.24 3.31
CA GLY A 47 13.42 4.51 3.37
C GLY A 47 13.03 5.96 3.02
N LYS A 48 13.99 6.85 2.75
CA LYS A 48 13.73 8.25 2.44
C LYS A 48 13.18 8.39 1.02
N SER A 49 12.20 9.27 0.86
CA SER A 49 11.66 9.63 -0.44
C SER A 49 12.36 10.87 -0.99
N ALA A 50 12.46 10.94 -2.32
CA ALA A 50 12.99 12.09 -3.05
C ALA A 50 12.13 12.35 -4.30
N ASP A 51 11.94 13.63 -4.61
CA ASP A 51 11.37 14.08 -5.89
C ASP A 51 12.54 14.28 -6.87
N VAL A 52 12.50 13.56 -7.98
CA VAL A 52 13.56 13.56 -8.99
C VAL A 52 13.00 13.90 -10.35
N ARG A 53 13.80 14.60 -11.14
CA ARG A 53 13.45 15.02 -12.49
C ARG A 53 14.41 14.42 -13.50
N PHE A 54 13.85 13.77 -14.51
CA PHE A 54 14.57 13.21 -15.65
C PHE A 54 14.17 13.93 -16.95
N GLY A 55 15.08 14.09 -17.87
CA GLY A 55 14.72 14.36 -19.26
C GLY A 55 13.93 13.15 -19.80
N SER A 56 12.96 13.38 -20.70
CA SER A 56 12.12 12.30 -21.24
C SER A 56 12.90 11.18 -21.92
N THR A 57 14.09 11.49 -22.43
CA THR A 57 15.00 10.55 -23.13
C THR A 57 16.16 10.06 -22.27
N ASP A 58 16.25 10.49 -21.00
CA ASP A 58 17.30 10.04 -20.10
C ASP A 58 17.21 8.53 -19.91
N LYS A 59 18.36 7.87 -19.89
CA LYS A 59 18.43 6.43 -19.63
C LYS A 59 18.50 6.17 -18.15
N VAL A 60 17.58 5.32 -17.69
CA VAL A 60 17.48 4.91 -16.30
C VAL A 60 17.79 3.40 -16.23
N GLU A 61 18.65 3.03 -15.30
CA GLU A 61 18.97 1.63 -15.05
C GLU A 61 17.83 1.01 -14.21
N LEU A 62 17.19 -0.03 -14.75
CA LEU A 62 16.18 -0.81 -14.04
C LEU A 62 16.84 -1.86 -13.18
N VAL A 63 16.25 -2.11 -12.02
CA VAL A 63 16.59 -3.21 -11.11
C VAL A 63 15.48 -4.23 -11.15
N ASP A 64 15.82 -5.51 -11.23
CA ASP A 64 14.82 -6.57 -11.25
C ASP A 64 14.08 -6.66 -9.91
N ILE A 65 12.77 -6.84 -10.00
CA ILE A 65 11.87 -7.01 -8.87
C ILE A 65 11.32 -8.44 -8.89
N ASN A 66 11.56 -9.16 -7.82
CA ASN A 66 10.86 -10.40 -7.53
C ASN A 66 9.64 -10.12 -6.66
N ARG A 67 8.57 -10.89 -6.88
CA ARG A 67 7.33 -10.82 -6.11
C ARG A 67 7.10 -12.15 -5.43
N ALA A 68 6.76 -12.08 -4.15
CA ALA A 68 6.33 -13.23 -3.37
C ALA A 68 4.98 -12.94 -2.75
N ILE A 69 4.11 -13.96 -2.71
CA ILE A 69 2.86 -13.88 -1.94
C ILE A 69 3.16 -14.47 -0.57
N LEU A 70 3.00 -13.66 0.46
CA LEU A 70 3.17 -14.07 1.85
C LEU A 70 1.85 -13.87 2.59
N GLU A 71 1.60 -14.67 3.63
CA GLU A 71 0.44 -14.54 4.50
C GLU A 71 0.83 -13.86 5.81
N PHE A 72 0.07 -12.84 6.20
CA PHE A 72 0.30 -12.20 7.48
C PHE A 72 -0.05 -13.16 8.62
N SER A 73 0.88 -13.35 9.57
CA SER A 73 0.70 -14.24 10.72
C SER A 73 0.36 -13.45 11.98
N TYR A 74 1.28 -12.62 12.45
CA TYR A 74 1.08 -11.84 13.68
C TYR A 74 2.01 -10.63 13.72
N LYS A 75 1.78 -9.77 14.72
CA LYS A 75 2.62 -8.63 15.04
C LYS A 75 3.19 -8.77 16.44
N ASP A 76 4.46 -8.41 16.60
CA ASP A 76 5.13 -8.28 17.90
C ASP A 76 5.99 -7.01 17.96
N HIS A 77 6.88 -6.91 18.98
CA HIS A 77 7.80 -5.78 19.16
C HIS A 77 8.90 -5.69 18.09
N ASN A 78 9.18 -6.80 17.38
CA ASN A 78 10.17 -6.84 16.29
C ASN A 78 9.58 -6.39 14.96
N GLY A 79 8.25 -6.42 14.80
CA GLY A 79 7.57 -6.03 13.59
C GLY A 79 6.39 -6.93 13.22
N PHE A 80 6.13 -7.01 11.94
CA PHE A 80 5.06 -7.80 11.36
C PHE A 80 5.63 -9.07 10.75
N HIS A 81 5.11 -10.23 11.16
CA HIS A 81 5.56 -11.54 10.72
C HIS A 81 4.65 -12.07 9.63
N PHE A 82 5.28 -12.46 8.54
CA PHE A 82 4.62 -13.04 7.38
C PHE A 82 5.20 -14.42 7.12
N MET A 83 4.39 -15.33 6.66
CA MET A 83 4.80 -16.70 6.32
C MET A 83 4.60 -16.94 4.83
N ASP A 84 5.58 -17.58 4.22
CA ASP A 84 5.45 -18.10 2.86
C ASP A 84 4.59 -19.37 2.90
N PRO A 85 3.46 -19.44 2.19
CA PRO A 85 2.57 -20.59 2.23
C PRO A 85 3.15 -21.86 1.58
N GLU A 86 4.20 -21.73 0.75
CA GLU A 86 4.85 -22.87 0.09
C GLU A 86 6.04 -23.41 0.89
N THR A 87 6.88 -22.52 1.41
CA THR A 87 8.13 -22.90 2.11
C THR A 87 7.97 -22.93 3.62
N TYR A 88 6.91 -22.28 4.16
CA TYR A 88 6.68 -22.04 5.59
C TYR A 88 7.77 -21.22 6.28
N GLU A 89 8.58 -20.54 5.49
CA GLU A 89 9.57 -19.61 6.02
C GLU A 89 8.90 -18.33 6.51
N THR A 90 9.37 -17.85 7.67
CA THR A 90 8.85 -16.62 8.26
C THR A 90 9.75 -15.44 7.91
N VAL A 91 9.13 -14.36 7.43
CA VAL A 91 9.79 -13.09 7.12
C VAL A 91 9.24 -12.00 8.03
N THR A 92 10.13 -11.26 8.68
CA THR A 92 9.74 -10.12 9.51
C THR A 92 9.93 -8.82 8.75
N LEU A 93 8.87 -8.04 8.64
CA LEU A 93 8.87 -6.74 7.98
C LEU A 93 8.60 -5.63 9.00
N HIS A 94 9.29 -4.50 8.83
CA HIS A 94 9.16 -3.36 9.74
C HIS A 94 8.06 -2.39 9.28
N ASP A 95 7.54 -1.60 10.21
CA ASP A 95 6.47 -0.61 10.02
C ASP A 95 6.70 0.32 8.81
N ASN A 96 7.95 0.71 8.56
CA ASN A 96 8.30 1.63 7.47
C ASN A 96 8.03 1.06 6.06
N LEU A 97 8.03 -0.27 5.91
CA LEU A 97 7.71 -0.94 4.64
C LEU A 97 6.21 -1.09 4.43
N LEU A 98 5.46 -1.20 5.53
CA LEU A 98 4.03 -1.43 5.51
C LEU A 98 3.24 -0.12 5.33
N GLY A 99 3.71 0.98 5.89
CA GLY A 99 2.98 2.25 5.85
C GLY A 99 1.53 2.08 6.34
N ASP A 100 0.57 2.53 5.53
CA ASP A 100 -0.86 2.42 5.84
C ASP A 100 -1.41 0.98 5.70
N ALA A 101 -0.66 0.07 5.05
CA ALA A 101 -1.08 -1.32 4.89
C ALA A 101 -1.28 -2.04 6.23
N LYS A 102 -0.51 -1.66 7.26
CA LYS A 102 -0.60 -2.22 8.61
C LYS A 102 -2.00 -2.11 9.24
N ASP A 103 -2.78 -1.12 8.84
CA ASP A 103 -4.12 -0.85 9.36
C ASP A 103 -5.18 -1.84 8.83
N PHE A 104 -4.82 -2.66 7.87
CA PHE A 104 -5.71 -3.62 7.19
C PHE A 104 -5.24 -5.07 7.32
N LEU A 105 -4.11 -5.32 8.02
CA LEU A 105 -3.59 -6.66 8.18
C LEU A 105 -4.39 -7.44 9.21
N VAL A 106 -4.89 -8.59 8.78
CA VAL A 106 -5.50 -9.61 9.63
C VAL A 106 -4.83 -10.95 9.38
N GLU A 107 -4.88 -11.83 10.36
CA GLU A 107 -4.27 -13.16 10.28
C GLU A 107 -4.69 -13.91 9.01
N ASN A 108 -3.73 -14.56 8.37
CA ASN A 108 -3.87 -15.28 7.10
C ASN A 108 -4.23 -14.42 5.88
N LEU A 109 -4.12 -13.07 5.98
CA LEU A 109 -4.31 -12.22 4.81
C LEU A 109 -3.14 -12.38 3.84
N PRO A 110 -3.39 -12.82 2.58
CA PRO A 110 -2.34 -12.85 1.58
C PRO A 110 -1.98 -11.44 1.12
N VAL A 111 -0.69 -11.13 1.12
CA VAL A 111 -0.12 -9.88 0.65
C VAL A 111 0.95 -10.14 -0.38
N GLN A 112 1.16 -9.21 -1.30
CA GLN A 112 2.27 -9.30 -2.24
C GLN A 112 3.44 -8.48 -1.72
N VAL A 113 4.59 -9.13 -1.52
CA VAL A 113 5.83 -8.46 -1.11
C VAL A 113 6.76 -8.36 -2.32
N LEU A 114 7.24 -7.16 -2.58
CA LEU A 114 8.19 -6.87 -3.64
C LEU A 114 9.61 -6.89 -3.06
N TYR A 115 10.48 -7.62 -3.74
CA TYR A 115 11.90 -7.71 -3.40
C TYR A 115 12.75 -7.12 -4.53
N ALA A 116 13.67 -6.24 -4.16
CA ALA A 116 14.71 -5.74 -5.03
C ALA A 116 16.07 -6.06 -4.41
N GLU A 117 16.98 -6.64 -5.20
CA GLU A 117 18.31 -7.07 -4.72
C GLU A 117 18.23 -7.95 -3.45
N GLY A 118 17.23 -8.83 -3.37
CA GLY A 118 17.02 -9.74 -2.23
C GLY A 118 16.44 -9.10 -0.97
N LYS A 119 16.10 -7.81 -1.00
CA LYS A 119 15.49 -7.09 0.13
C LYS A 119 14.04 -6.76 -0.15
N ALA A 120 13.17 -6.94 0.84
CA ALA A 120 11.80 -6.47 0.77
C ALA A 120 11.77 -4.93 0.68
N VAL A 121 11.06 -4.39 -0.31
CA VAL A 121 11.04 -2.96 -0.61
C VAL A 121 9.66 -2.34 -0.56
N GLN A 122 8.63 -3.17 -0.73
CA GLN A 122 7.24 -2.74 -0.70
C GLN A 122 6.32 -3.91 -0.37
N VAL A 123 5.21 -3.60 0.31
CA VAL A 123 4.10 -4.53 0.56
C VAL A 123 2.87 -3.99 -0.15
N GLU A 124 2.21 -4.84 -0.92
CA GLU A 124 0.98 -4.51 -1.63
C GLU A 124 -0.15 -5.39 -1.07
N LEU A 125 -1.20 -4.72 -0.60
CA LEU A 125 -2.42 -5.39 -0.15
C LEU A 125 -3.28 -5.78 -1.35
N PRO A 126 -4.16 -6.79 -1.21
CA PRO A 126 -5.25 -7.00 -2.16
C PRO A 126 -6.12 -5.75 -2.24
N ALA A 127 -6.80 -5.54 -3.37
CA ALA A 127 -7.60 -4.33 -3.62
C ALA A 127 -8.69 -4.09 -2.56
N SER A 128 -9.14 -5.14 -1.90
CA SER A 128 -10.11 -5.07 -0.80
C SER A 128 -9.81 -6.13 0.25
N VAL A 129 -10.17 -5.84 1.48
CA VAL A 129 -10.10 -6.76 2.63
C VAL A 129 -11.44 -6.81 3.34
N SER A 130 -11.72 -7.96 3.96
CA SER A 130 -12.90 -8.17 4.80
C SER A 130 -12.47 -8.07 6.26
N LEU A 131 -13.02 -7.10 6.99
CA LEU A 131 -12.69 -6.83 8.38
C LEU A 131 -13.95 -6.78 9.25
N LYS A 132 -13.84 -7.29 10.47
CA LYS A 132 -14.92 -7.30 11.44
C LYS A 132 -15.02 -5.94 12.14
N VAL A 133 -16.22 -5.44 12.27
CA VAL A 133 -16.53 -4.26 13.09
C VAL A 133 -16.60 -4.70 14.56
N ILE A 134 -15.71 -4.16 15.38
CA ILE A 134 -15.67 -4.47 16.82
C ILE A 134 -16.37 -3.44 17.69
N GLU A 135 -16.55 -2.22 17.18
CA GLU A 135 -17.23 -1.13 17.88
C GLU A 135 -17.91 -0.23 16.86
N SER A 136 -19.17 0.10 17.08
CA SER A 136 -19.96 0.97 16.21
C SER A 136 -20.93 1.78 17.03
N ALA A 137 -20.94 3.11 16.86
CA ALA A 137 -21.93 3.96 17.48
C ALA A 137 -23.36 3.55 17.06
N GLU A 138 -24.32 3.66 17.97
CA GLU A 138 -25.73 3.50 17.61
C GLU A 138 -26.12 4.59 16.60
N GLY A 139 -26.73 4.18 15.49
CA GLY A 139 -27.24 5.13 14.50
C GLY A 139 -28.43 5.89 15.08
N VAL A 140 -28.29 7.19 15.25
CA VAL A 140 -29.42 8.04 15.67
C VAL A 140 -30.46 8.06 14.54
N ARG A 141 -31.64 7.49 14.80
CA ARG A 141 -32.78 7.59 13.89
C ARG A 141 -33.28 9.02 13.94
N GLY A 142 -33.04 9.79 12.89
CA GLY A 142 -33.59 11.15 12.85
C GLY A 142 -33.28 11.95 11.58
N ASP A 143 -32.35 11.53 10.76
CA ASP A 143 -31.98 12.27 9.54
C ASP A 143 -32.30 11.48 8.28
N THR A 144 -33.18 11.99 7.47
CA THR A 144 -33.62 11.47 6.17
C THR A 144 -32.60 11.78 5.05
N ALA A 145 -31.36 12.17 5.38
CA ALA A 145 -30.33 12.43 4.41
C ALA A 145 -29.68 11.11 3.94
N SER A 146 -29.75 10.86 2.66
CA SER A 146 -29.35 9.61 1.98
C SER A 146 -27.83 9.29 1.98
N ASN A 147 -27.01 10.01 2.76
CA ASN A 147 -25.56 9.81 2.85
C ASN A 147 -25.00 9.93 4.28
N VAL A 148 -25.81 9.64 5.30
CA VAL A 148 -25.33 9.72 6.68
C VAL A 148 -24.49 8.48 7.00
N THR A 149 -23.26 8.72 7.43
CA THR A 149 -22.34 7.70 7.89
C THR A 149 -22.06 7.85 9.38
N LYS A 150 -21.59 6.79 10.01
CA LYS A 150 -21.13 6.77 11.40
C LYS A 150 -19.74 6.14 11.49
N PRO A 151 -18.93 6.52 12.50
CA PRO A 151 -17.66 5.88 12.75
C PRO A 151 -17.86 4.44 13.24
N ALA A 152 -17.05 3.54 12.72
CA ALA A 152 -16.96 2.16 13.16
C ALA A 152 -15.49 1.77 13.31
N LYS A 153 -15.16 1.12 14.44
CA LYS A 153 -13.84 0.62 14.72
C LYS A 153 -13.74 -0.84 14.26
N LEU A 154 -12.68 -1.13 13.54
CA LEU A 154 -12.39 -2.45 12.98
C LEU A 154 -11.51 -3.26 13.94
N GLU A 155 -11.48 -4.57 13.76
CA GLU A 155 -10.64 -5.49 14.54
C GLU A 155 -9.14 -5.17 14.49
N THR A 156 -8.68 -4.49 13.43
CA THR A 156 -7.31 -3.98 13.32
C THR A 156 -7.04 -2.73 14.17
N GLY A 157 -8.08 -2.14 14.78
CA GLY A 157 -8.02 -0.89 15.54
C GLY A 157 -8.25 0.38 14.70
N LYS A 158 -8.31 0.27 13.37
CA LYS A 158 -8.63 1.40 12.49
C LYS A 158 -10.10 1.78 12.59
N THR A 159 -10.39 3.08 12.59
CA THR A 159 -11.76 3.61 12.53
C THR A 159 -12.04 4.13 11.12
N ILE A 160 -13.16 3.71 10.55
CA ILE A 160 -13.65 4.17 9.24
C ILE A 160 -15.10 4.62 9.32
N ASN A 161 -15.56 5.37 8.33
CA ASN A 161 -16.96 5.74 8.20
C ASN A 161 -17.75 4.66 7.46
N VAL A 162 -18.85 4.22 8.04
CA VAL A 162 -19.75 3.20 7.50
C VAL A 162 -21.18 3.69 7.46
N PRO A 163 -22.07 3.14 6.61
CA PRO A 163 -23.50 3.43 6.64
C PRO A 163 -24.12 3.15 8.01
N LEU A 164 -25.19 3.87 8.36
CA LEU A 164 -25.85 3.78 9.68
C LEU A 164 -26.36 2.36 10.03
N PHE A 165 -26.70 1.55 9.01
CA PHE A 165 -27.23 0.20 9.20
C PHE A 165 -26.19 -0.85 9.59
N ILE A 166 -24.90 -0.53 9.50
CA ILE A 166 -23.81 -1.45 9.90
C ILE A 166 -23.78 -1.56 11.43
N LYS A 167 -23.75 -2.80 11.92
CA LYS A 167 -23.74 -3.11 13.35
C LYS A 167 -22.40 -3.67 13.78
N GLU A 168 -22.15 -3.60 15.09
CA GLU A 168 -21.06 -4.32 15.72
C GLU A 168 -21.19 -5.84 15.48
N GLY A 169 -20.07 -6.51 15.25
CA GLY A 169 -20.00 -7.95 14.91
C GLY A 169 -20.15 -8.26 13.42
N GLU A 170 -20.58 -7.30 12.59
CA GLU A 170 -20.67 -7.51 11.14
C GLU A 170 -19.28 -7.47 10.49
N THR A 171 -19.07 -8.31 9.46
CA THR A 171 -17.88 -8.26 8.61
C THR A 171 -18.17 -7.44 7.37
N ILE A 172 -17.32 -6.48 7.10
CA ILE A 172 -17.46 -5.53 6.00
C ILE A 172 -16.26 -5.58 5.06
N LYS A 173 -16.52 -5.31 3.80
CA LYS A 173 -15.49 -5.20 2.76
C LYS A 173 -15.03 -3.76 2.62
N ILE A 174 -13.72 -3.56 2.59
CA ILE A 174 -13.08 -2.23 2.60
C ILE A 174 -12.10 -2.16 1.44
N ASP A 175 -12.10 -1.05 0.70
CA ASP A 175 -11.07 -0.74 -0.29
C ASP A 175 -9.76 -0.38 0.43
N THR A 176 -8.69 -1.12 0.17
CA THR A 176 -7.42 -0.94 0.86
C THR A 176 -6.67 0.32 0.46
N ARG A 177 -6.98 0.91 -0.68
CA ARG A 177 -6.34 2.13 -1.19
C ARG A 177 -6.96 3.40 -0.61
N THR A 178 -8.28 3.39 -0.43
CA THR A 178 -9.03 4.56 0.04
C THR A 178 -9.44 4.46 1.50
N GLY A 179 -9.45 3.23 2.06
CA GLY A 179 -10.00 2.95 3.37
C GLY A 179 -11.53 3.03 3.43
N ALA A 180 -12.19 3.07 2.27
CA ALA A 180 -13.64 3.26 2.19
C ALA A 180 -14.41 1.95 2.30
N TYR A 181 -15.57 2.01 2.92
CA TYR A 181 -16.54 0.93 2.93
C TYR A 181 -17.01 0.60 1.51
N MET A 182 -17.00 -0.68 1.15
CA MET A 182 -17.47 -1.16 -0.16
C MET A 182 -18.77 -1.95 -0.07
N GLY A 183 -19.04 -2.61 1.05
CA GLY A 183 -20.19 -3.47 1.21
C GLY A 183 -20.07 -4.42 2.41
N ARG A 184 -21.06 -5.25 2.62
CA ARG A 184 -20.95 -6.40 3.53
C ARG A 184 -20.12 -7.49 2.87
N ALA A 185 -19.35 -8.23 3.67
CA ALA A 185 -18.56 -9.38 3.20
C ALA A 185 -19.43 -10.63 3.05
#